data_fb55183495c00ad9cdd91c50b09bdad6
#
_entry.id   fb55183495c00ad9cdd91c50b09bdad6
#
_cell.length_a   1.000
_cell.length_b   1.000
_cell.length_c   1.000
_cell.angle_alpha   90.00
_cell.angle_beta   90.00
_cell.angle_gamma   90.00
#
_symmetry.space_group_name_H-M   'P 1'
#
loop_
_entity.id
_entity.type
_entity.pdbx_description
1 polymer ?
#
loop_
_entity_poly.entity_id
_entity_poly.type
_entity_poly.pdbx_seq_one_letter_code
_entity_poly.pdbx_strand_id
1 'polypeptide(L)'
;MRSFKKAGKALLCLAVLFVILKLLDMALYPCTYTRNDVHTIATKQRDVILLGTSNGKMNIDPDILLEGTGLTGHNLCAGGQYPVDTYYLAKLAVEKQDPKMIILELDPAYFMMEKEPGNNYLLF
;
A
#
# COMPACT_ATOMS: atom_id res chain seq x y z
N MET A 1 45.98 -24.55 6.75
CA MET A 1 44.71 -25.18 7.18
C MET A 1 43.90 -24.41 8.22
N ARG A 2 44.49 -23.70 9.22
CA ARG A 2 43.74 -22.92 10.22
C ARG A 2 42.95 -21.70 9.62
N SER A 3 43.49 -21.04 8.59
CA SER A 3 42.86 -19.89 7.96
C SER A 3 41.60 -20.24 7.17
N PHE A 4 41.61 -21.39 6.49
CA PHE A 4 40.44 -21.86 5.71
C PHE A 4 39.24 -22.23 6.59
N LYS A 5 39.52 -22.79 7.78
CA LYS A 5 38.46 -23.11 8.77
C LYS A 5 37.84 -21.83 9.37
N LYS A 6 38.64 -20.74 9.52
CA LYS A 6 38.14 -19.44 9.98
C LYS A 6 37.27 -18.76 8.93
N ALA A 7 37.69 -18.82 7.67
CA ALA A 7 36.92 -18.29 6.55
C ALA A 7 35.56 -19.04 6.39
N GLY A 8 35.57 -20.36 6.50
CA GLY A 8 34.31 -21.13 6.44
C GLY A 8 33.33 -20.82 7.58
N LYS A 9 33.85 -20.62 8.81
CA LYS A 9 32.99 -20.20 9.94
C LYS A 9 32.41 -18.79 9.74
N ALA A 10 33.20 -17.85 9.21
CA ALA A 10 32.73 -16.51 8.92
C ALA A 10 31.64 -16.53 7.85
N LEU A 11 31.82 -17.33 6.80
CA LEU A 11 30.83 -17.47 5.73
C LEU A 11 29.52 -18.08 6.25
N LEU A 12 29.60 -19.08 7.09
CA LEU A 12 28.45 -19.70 7.75
C LEU A 12 27.69 -18.67 8.63
N CYS A 13 28.43 -17.88 9.43
CA CYS A 13 27.85 -16.83 10.26
C CYS A 13 27.10 -15.78 9.42
N LEU A 14 27.69 -15.35 8.30
CA LEU A 14 27.06 -14.40 7.38
C LEU A 14 25.80 -15.00 6.73
N ALA A 15 25.84 -16.26 6.34
CA ALA A 15 24.68 -16.95 5.78
C ALA A 15 23.53 -17.05 6.80
N VAL A 16 23.84 -17.44 8.04
CA VAL A 16 22.85 -17.49 9.13
C VAL A 16 22.27 -16.11 9.41
N LEU A 17 23.11 -15.07 9.49
CA LEU A 17 22.67 -13.71 9.69
C LEU A 17 21.74 -13.26 8.56
N PHE A 18 22.08 -13.55 7.30
CA PHE A 18 21.25 -13.23 6.16
C PHE A 18 19.88 -13.92 6.22
N VAL A 19 19.83 -15.19 6.62
CA VAL A 19 18.57 -15.92 6.80
C VAL A 19 17.73 -15.29 7.91
N ILE A 20 18.36 -14.95 9.04
CA ILE A 20 17.65 -14.28 10.16
C ILE A 20 17.09 -12.93 9.71
N LEU A 21 17.87 -12.12 8.99
CA LEU A 21 17.40 -10.84 8.48
C LEU A 21 16.23 -10.99 7.50
N LYS A 22 16.26 -12.01 6.65
CA LYS A 22 15.15 -12.30 5.73
C LYS A 22 13.89 -12.78 6.46
N LEU A 23 14.03 -13.59 7.50
CA LEU A 23 12.90 -14.03 8.33
C LEU A 23 12.31 -12.85 9.12
N LEU A 24 13.16 -11.97 9.65
CA LEU A 24 12.72 -10.73 10.30
C LEU A 24 12.02 -9.78 9.33
N ASP A 25 12.57 -9.59 8.13
CA ASP A 25 11.95 -8.78 7.08
C ASP A 25 10.55 -9.32 6.74
N MET A 26 10.41 -10.63 6.61
CA MET A 26 9.12 -11.27 6.34
C MET A 26 8.14 -11.18 7.52
N ALA A 27 8.63 -11.32 8.77
CA ALA A 27 7.80 -11.26 9.97
C ALA A 27 7.40 -9.83 10.36
N LEU A 28 8.31 -8.88 10.12
CA LEU A 28 8.09 -7.45 10.38
C LEU A 28 7.58 -6.71 9.14
N TYR A 29 7.34 -7.43 8.05
CA TYR A 29 6.80 -6.87 6.83
C TYR A 29 5.49 -6.13 7.19
N PRO A 30 5.47 -4.81 7.16
CA PRO A 30 4.32 -4.07 7.64
C PRO A 30 3.13 -4.42 6.74
N CYS A 31 2.15 -5.10 7.32
CA CYS A 31 0.81 -5.23 6.75
C CYS A 31 0.13 -3.85 6.83
N THR A 32 0.73 -2.84 6.21
CA THR A 32 0.10 -1.53 6.11
C THR A 32 -1.05 -1.62 5.11
N TYR A 33 -2.14 -0.94 5.42
CA TYR A 33 -3.30 -0.85 4.52
C TYR A 33 -2.87 -0.47 3.11
N THR A 34 -2.01 0.52 2.97
CA THR A 34 -1.52 1.02 1.67
C THR A 34 -0.79 -0.04 0.85
N ARG A 35 0.01 -0.88 1.50
CA ARG A 35 0.76 -1.93 0.80
C ARG A 35 -0.16 -3.05 0.32
N ASN A 36 -1.15 -3.42 1.14
CA ASN A 36 -2.20 -4.35 0.75
C ASN A 36 -3.07 -3.77 -0.37
N ASP A 37 -3.37 -2.49 -0.31
CA ASP A 37 -4.14 -1.76 -1.31
C ASP A 37 -3.40 -1.71 -2.66
N VAL A 38 -2.10 -1.37 -2.66
CA VAL A 38 -1.25 -1.41 -3.87
C VAL A 38 -1.15 -2.83 -4.43
N HIS A 39 -1.01 -3.84 -3.58
CA HIS A 39 -1.01 -5.24 -4.01
C HIS A 39 -2.37 -5.64 -4.62
N THR A 40 -3.46 -5.19 -4.04
CA THR A 40 -4.81 -5.44 -4.57
C THR A 40 -5.00 -4.78 -5.93
N ILE A 41 -4.54 -3.54 -6.11
CA ILE A 41 -4.54 -2.87 -7.43
C ILE A 41 -3.76 -3.69 -8.46
N ALA A 42 -2.64 -4.28 -8.07
CA ALA A 42 -1.79 -5.02 -9.00
C ALA A 42 -2.33 -6.42 -9.35
N THR A 43 -3.21 -6.99 -8.52
CA THR A 43 -3.58 -8.42 -8.60
C THR A 43 -5.07 -8.69 -8.81
N LYS A 44 -5.94 -7.73 -8.49
CA LYS A 44 -7.40 -7.92 -8.53
C LYS A 44 -8.05 -6.83 -9.35
N GLN A 45 -8.74 -7.23 -10.43
CA GLN A 45 -9.56 -6.31 -11.22
C GLN A 45 -10.73 -5.77 -10.39
N ARG A 46 -10.96 -4.47 -10.44
CA ARG A 46 -12.08 -3.78 -9.78
C ARG A 46 -12.71 -2.76 -10.72
N ASP A 47 -14.03 -2.70 -10.70
CA ASP A 47 -14.78 -1.77 -11.55
C ASP A 47 -14.76 -0.34 -11.00
N VAL A 48 -14.76 -0.21 -9.66
CA VAL A 48 -14.85 1.08 -8.97
C VAL A 48 -13.73 1.20 -7.95
N ILE A 49 -13.01 2.31 -8.00
CA ILE A 49 -11.94 2.63 -7.06
C ILE A 49 -12.34 3.86 -6.26
N LEU A 50 -12.31 3.75 -4.93
CA LEU A 50 -12.52 4.87 -4.03
C LEU A 50 -11.16 5.41 -3.56
N LEU A 51 -11.00 6.71 -3.57
CA LEU A 51 -9.80 7.43 -3.14
C LEU A 51 -10.21 8.54 -2.19
N GLY A 52 -9.37 8.87 -1.22
CA GLY A 52 -9.65 9.94 -0.26
C GLY A 52 -8.94 9.76 1.06
N THR A 53 -9.48 10.38 2.08
CA THR A 53 -8.90 10.47 3.43
C THR A 53 -9.32 9.31 4.34
N SER A 54 -8.98 9.42 5.62
CA SER A 54 -9.48 8.50 6.67
C SER A 54 -11.01 8.49 6.77
N ASN A 55 -11.68 9.59 6.42
CA ASN A 55 -13.14 9.65 6.43
C ASN A 55 -13.73 8.72 5.37
N GLY A 56 -13.19 8.73 4.16
CA GLY A 56 -13.59 7.77 3.12
C GLY A 56 -13.27 6.33 3.51
N LYS A 57 -12.13 6.08 4.18
CA LYS A 57 -11.75 4.72 4.63
C LYS A 57 -12.72 4.16 5.65
N MET A 58 -13.17 4.98 6.59
CA MET A 58 -13.99 4.53 7.73
C MET A 58 -15.48 4.54 7.44
N ASN A 59 -15.94 5.39 6.52
CA ASN A 59 -17.38 5.62 6.34
C ASN A 59 -17.93 5.08 5.02
N ILE A 60 -17.07 4.71 4.07
CA ILE A 60 -17.53 4.19 2.77
C ILE A 60 -17.11 2.73 2.62
N ASP A 61 -18.09 1.84 2.67
CA ASP A 61 -17.91 0.44 2.31
C ASP A 61 -18.30 0.26 0.83
N PRO A 62 -17.35 -0.14 -0.03
CA PRO A 62 -17.64 -0.30 -1.45
C PRO A 62 -18.65 -1.41 -1.74
N ASP A 63 -18.72 -2.44 -0.92
CA ASP A 63 -19.66 -3.54 -1.12
C ASP A 63 -21.10 -3.08 -0.87
N ILE A 64 -21.31 -2.25 0.17
CA ILE A 64 -22.62 -1.63 0.46
C ILE A 64 -22.96 -0.58 -0.60
N LEU A 65 -22.00 0.30 -0.95
CA LEU A 65 -22.22 1.36 -1.93
C LEU A 65 -22.63 0.82 -3.30
N LEU A 66 -22.09 -0.33 -3.68
CA LEU A 66 -22.30 -0.93 -4.99
C LEU A 66 -23.33 -2.05 -4.98
N GLU A 67 -24.03 -2.25 -3.85
CA GLU A 67 -25.07 -3.28 -3.73
C GLU A 67 -26.14 -3.12 -4.82
N GLY A 68 -26.46 -4.20 -5.49
CA GLY A 68 -27.46 -4.22 -6.57
C GLY A 68 -26.96 -3.71 -7.94
N THR A 69 -25.73 -3.16 -8.03
CA THR A 69 -25.19 -2.68 -9.31
C THR A 69 -24.48 -3.77 -10.12
N GLY A 70 -24.05 -4.85 -9.47
CA GLY A 70 -23.20 -5.88 -10.06
C GLY A 70 -21.74 -5.45 -10.29
N LEU A 71 -21.35 -4.25 -9.81
CA LEU A 71 -19.98 -3.75 -9.89
C LEU A 71 -19.18 -4.19 -8.65
N THR A 72 -17.87 -4.32 -8.84
CA THR A 72 -16.93 -4.62 -7.75
C THR A 72 -16.13 -3.36 -7.39
N GLY A 73 -15.97 -3.09 -6.09
CA GLY A 73 -15.26 -1.92 -5.61
C GLY A 73 -14.01 -2.23 -4.80
N HIS A 74 -13.13 -1.23 -4.67
CA HIS A 74 -12.04 -1.24 -3.70
C HIS A 74 -11.83 0.13 -3.11
N ASN A 75 -11.68 0.18 -1.77
CA ASN A 75 -11.48 1.42 -1.03
C ASN A 75 -9.99 1.63 -0.76
N LEU A 76 -9.37 2.54 -1.51
CA LEU A 76 -7.98 2.98 -1.39
C LEU A 76 -7.81 4.25 -0.54
N CYS A 77 -8.88 4.72 0.11
CA CYS A 77 -8.77 5.83 1.04
C CYS A 77 -7.85 5.46 2.21
N ALA A 78 -7.05 6.40 2.69
CA ALA A 78 -6.12 6.17 3.79
C ALA A 78 -5.99 7.40 4.70
N GLY A 79 -5.73 7.16 6.00
CA GLY A 79 -5.43 8.24 6.93
C GLY A 79 -4.12 8.93 6.58
N GLY A 80 -4.14 10.28 6.55
CA GLY A 80 -2.96 11.06 6.19
C GLY A 80 -2.58 11.01 4.71
N GLN A 81 -3.47 10.55 3.86
CA GLN A 81 -3.25 10.56 2.42
C GLN A 81 -3.33 11.99 1.88
N TYR A 82 -2.26 12.42 1.22
CA TYR A 82 -2.19 13.75 0.60
C TYR A 82 -2.73 13.74 -0.83
N PRO A 83 -3.10 14.91 -1.39
CA PRO A 83 -3.55 15.01 -2.78
C PRO A 83 -2.59 14.38 -3.79
N VAL A 84 -1.28 14.54 -3.58
CA VAL A 84 -0.25 13.95 -4.43
C VAL A 84 -0.25 12.43 -4.38
N ASP A 85 -0.48 11.86 -3.20
CA ASP A 85 -0.52 10.40 -3.02
C ASP A 85 -1.76 9.82 -3.70
N THR A 86 -2.90 10.49 -3.56
CA THR A 86 -4.15 10.16 -4.27
C THR A 86 -3.98 10.18 -5.78
N TYR A 87 -3.29 11.19 -6.30
CA TYR A 87 -2.99 11.27 -7.74
C TYR A 87 -2.19 10.05 -8.23
N TYR A 88 -1.14 9.65 -7.49
CA TYR A 88 -0.34 8.49 -7.88
C TYR A 88 -1.10 7.17 -7.74
N LEU A 89 -1.95 7.02 -6.72
CA LEU A 89 -2.80 5.84 -6.57
C LEU A 89 -3.86 5.78 -7.69
N ALA A 90 -4.47 6.91 -8.04
CA ALA A 90 -5.40 6.99 -9.16
C ALA A 90 -4.73 6.58 -10.48
N LYS A 91 -3.54 7.14 -10.74
CA LYS A 91 -2.74 6.81 -11.91
C LYS A 91 -2.42 5.33 -11.98
N LEU A 92 -1.94 4.76 -10.88
CA LEU A 92 -1.63 3.33 -10.77
C LEU A 92 -2.88 2.46 -11.02
N ALA A 93 -4.02 2.84 -10.45
CA ALA A 93 -5.28 2.13 -10.64
C ALA A 93 -5.71 2.14 -12.12
N VAL A 94 -5.65 3.28 -12.78
CA VAL A 94 -5.97 3.39 -14.21
C VAL A 94 -5.02 2.54 -15.05
N GLU A 95 -3.71 2.62 -14.80
CA GLU A 95 -2.71 1.87 -15.57
C GLU A 95 -2.81 0.34 -15.39
N LYS A 96 -3.23 -0.14 -14.22
CA LYS A 96 -3.24 -1.57 -13.89
C LYS A 96 -4.59 -2.24 -14.03
N GLN A 97 -5.67 -1.52 -13.82
CA GLN A 97 -7.02 -2.10 -13.72
C GLN A 97 -8.00 -1.57 -14.75
N ASP A 98 -7.77 -0.38 -15.32
CA ASP A 98 -8.72 0.31 -16.19
C ASP A 98 -10.15 0.35 -15.58
N PRO A 99 -10.30 0.95 -14.38
CA PRO A 99 -11.58 0.94 -13.66
C PRO A 99 -12.63 1.74 -14.43
N LYS A 100 -13.90 1.30 -14.34
CA LYS A 100 -15.04 2.01 -14.96
C LYS A 100 -15.31 3.34 -14.30
N MET A 101 -14.98 3.48 -12.99
CA MET A 101 -15.24 4.68 -12.21
C MET A 101 -14.18 4.86 -11.11
N ILE A 102 -13.79 6.10 -10.90
CA ILE A 102 -13.02 6.52 -9.72
C ILE A 102 -13.89 7.49 -8.93
N ILE A 103 -14.10 7.20 -7.66
CA ILE A 103 -14.82 8.05 -6.71
C ILE A 103 -13.78 8.69 -5.79
N LEU A 104 -13.75 10.03 -5.76
CA LEU A 104 -12.88 10.79 -4.89
C LEU A 104 -13.68 11.38 -3.74
N GLU A 105 -13.40 10.95 -2.53
CA GLU A 105 -13.90 11.59 -1.31
C GLU A 105 -13.07 12.84 -1.04
N LEU A 106 -13.74 13.97 -0.89
CA LEU A 106 -13.14 15.28 -0.68
C LEU A 106 -13.45 15.80 0.72
N ASP A 107 -12.50 15.61 1.64
CA ASP A 107 -12.52 16.28 2.92
C ASP A 107 -11.97 17.72 2.77
N PRO A 108 -12.61 18.77 3.34
CA PRO A 108 -12.05 20.12 3.33
C PRO A 108 -10.62 20.21 3.88
N ALA A 109 -10.29 19.42 4.90
CA ALA A 109 -8.95 19.35 5.46
C ALA A 109 -7.90 18.83 4.46
N TYR A 110 -8.33 18.06 3.48
CA TYR A 110 -7.48 17.51 2.44
C TYR A 110 -6.72 18.58 1.64
N PHE A 111 -7.36 19.73 1.38
CA PHE A 111 -6.76 20.85 0.66
C PHE A 111 -5.92 21.76 1.55
N MET A 112 -6.05 21.61 2.86
CA MET A 112 -5.31 22.41 3.84
C MET A 112 -4.04 21.71 4.34
N MET A 113 -3.85 20.44 3.97
CA MET A 113 -2.69 19.64 4.39
C MET A 113 -1.49 19.96 3.53
N GLU A 114 -0.47 20.56 4.13
CA GLU A 114 0.86 20.65 3.51
C GLU A 114 1.63 19.36 3.78
N LYS A 115 2.26 18.83 2.74
CA LYS A 115 3.10 17.64 2.86
C LYS A 115 4.40 18.02 3.56
N GLU A 116 4.54 17.65 4.82
CA GLU A 116 5.80 17.84 5.53
C GLU A 116 6.90 16.90 4.99
N PRO A 117 8.15 17.41 4.86
CA PRO A 117 9.28 16.56 4.51
C PRO A 117 9.46 15.46 5.57
N GLY A 118 9.38 14.20 5.17
CA GLY A 118 9.53 13.05 6.06
C GLY A 118 8.24 12.24 6.32
N ASN A 119 7.07 12.76 5.98
CA ASN A 119 5.82 12.01 6.06
C ASN A 119 5.55 11.15 4.81
N ASN A 120 6.59 10.50 4.30
CA ASN A 120 6.49 9.68 3.07
C ASN A 120 6.18 8.20 3.36
N TYR A 121 5.64 7.87 4.53
CA TYR A 121 5.48 6.46 4.93
C TYR A 121 4.39 5.70 4.16
N LEU A 122 3.58 6.38 3.38
CA LEU A 122 2.41 5.73 2.78
C LEU A 122 2.66 5.14 1.39
N LEU A 123 3.76 5.50 0.73
CA LEU A 123 4.00 5.08 -0.66
C LEU A 123 5.11 4.06 -0.86
N PHE A 124 5.86 3.67 0.20
CA PHE A 124 6.97 2.71 0.04
C PHE A 124 7.10 1.75 1.21
#